data_e9c406de8cc3d11824e6c01e7c61cdbb
#
_entry.id   e9c406de8cc3d11824e6c01e7c61cdbb
#
_cell.length_a   1.000
_cell.length_b   1.000
_cell.length_c   1.000
_cell.angle_alpha   90.00
_cell.angle_beta   90.00
_cell.angle_gamma   90.00
#
_symmetry.space_group_name_H-M   'P 1'
#
loop_
_entity.id
_entity.type
_entity.pdbx_description
1 polymer ?
#
loop_
_entity_poly.entity_id
_entity_poly.type
_entity_poly.pdbx_seq_one_letter_code
_entity_poly.pdbx_strand_id
1 'polypeptide(L)'
;MGAIDAFSLNRPRFVEVPTDDQGMISEELEKILQKEPKVKFIYLIPNYQNPTGICMSFERRKKFMDVVTRYDIPVFEDNPYGDLRFEGEEIAPLISMDPKHLVIYSGTFSKTLCPGMRLAWLVARDDIMKQLDRVKGSTDLATPSVTQREVAMYMTNYDFEGHVQDNCRLYAHRRDVMCNAIDKYFPAEVKHTYPHGGLFLWVELPEGCDSRDLFKYAIEKKVVYVPGDAFFPVSGKRNFFRLNYSYTEDDVTEEGIRRLTEALKEYLASR
;
A
#
# COMPACT_ATOMS: atom_id res chain seq x y z
N MET A 1 3.08 -1.62 -7.81
CA MET A 1 3.65 -0.67 -8.79
C MET A 1 5.02 -0.21 -8.29
N GLY A 2 5.25 0.93 -7.67
CA GLY A 2 6.58 1.51 -7.48
C GLY A 2 7.70 0.53 -7.04
N ALA A 3 7.48 -0.31 -6.04
CA ALA A 3 8.46 -1.31 -5.62
C ALA A 3 8.68 -2.39 -6.69
N ILE A 4 7.59 -2.90 -7.30
CA ILE A 4 7.67 -3.89 -8.40
C ILE A 4 8.49 -3.32 -9.55
N ASP A 5 8.22 -2.08 -9.95
CA ASP A 5 8.94 -1.40 -11.05
C ASP A 5 10.42 -1.22 -10.71
N ALA A 6 10.73 -0.76 -9.49
CA ALA A 6 12.10 -0.59 -9.02
C ALA A 6 12.87 -1.93 -8.98
N PHE A 7 12.26 -2.99 -8.47
CA PHE A 7 12.89 -4.31 -8.42
C PHE A 7 13.06 -4.92 -9.81
N SER A 8 12.14 -4.66 -10.74
CA SER A 8 12.19 -5.17 -12.13
C SER A 8 13.45 -4.78 -12.89
N LEU A 9 14.11 -3.67 -12.50
CA LEU A 9 15.40 -3.26 -13.07
C LEU A 9 16.49 -4.35 -12.93
N ASN A 10 16.41 -5.17 -11.88
CA ASN A 10 17.32 -6.27 -11.63
C ASN A 10 16.80 -7.64 -12.13
N ARG A 11 15.69 -7.65 -12.88
CA ARG A 11 15.06 -8.84 -13.46
C ARG A 11 14.86 -9.98 -12.44
N PRO A 12 14.28 -9.74 -11.25
CA PRO A 12 14.05 -10.79 -10.28
C PRO A 12 12.93 -11.71 -10.79
N ARG A 13 12.89 -12.94 -10.27
CA ARG A 13 11.69 -13.76 -10.33
C ARG A 13 10.80 -13.39 -9.15
N PHE A 14 9.65 -12.81 -9.42
CA PHE A 14 8.66 -12.53 -8.40
C PHE A 14 7.93 -13.82 -7.97
N VAL A 15 7.56 -13.86 -6.71
CA VAL A 15 6.68 -14.88 -6.14
C VAL A 15 5.59 -14.16 -5.33
N GLU A 16 4.34 -14.38 -5.67
CA GLU A 16 3.22 -13.81 -4.96
C GLU A 16 2.86 -14.68 -3.76
N VAL A 17 2.64 -14.05 -2.62
CA VAL A 17 2.13 -14.72 -1.42
C VAL A 17 0.65 -14.35 -1.27
N PRO A 18 -0.25 -15.33 -1.11
CA PRO A 18 -1.67 -15.07 -0.86
C PRO A 18 -1.90 -14.18 0.36
N THR A 19 -2.91 -13.33 0.26
CA THR A 19 -3.34 -12.40 1.31
C THR A 19 -4.83 -12.56 1.60
N ASP A 20 -5.24 -12.23 2.81
CA ASP A 20 -6.62 -12.14 3.26
C ASP A 20 -6.89 -10.77 3.92
N ASP A 21 -8.00 -10.63 4.64
CA ASP A 21 -8.39 -9.42 5.37
C ASP A 21 -7.43 -9.04 6.53
N GLN A 22 -6.52 -9.92 6.90
CA GLN A 22 -5.46 -9.66 7.90
C GLN A 22 -4.06 -9.53 7.30
N GLY A 23 -3.95 -9.42 5.98
CA GLY A 23 -2.70 -9.26 5.25
C GLY A 23 -2.11 -10.57 4.73
N MET A 24 -0.77 -10.64 4.58
CA MET A 24 -0.07 -11.81 4.05
C MET A 24 -0.31 -13.05 4.90
N ILE A 25 -0.69 -14.17 4.27
CA ILE A 25 -0.95 -15.44 4.95
C ILE A 25 0.39 -16.12 5.26
N SER A 26 0.75 -16.18 6.54
CA SER A 26 2.06 -16.68 6.99
C SER A 26 2.28 -18.16 6.67
N GLU A 27 1.24 -18.96 6.74
CA GLU A 27 1.27 -20.38 6.41
C GLU A 27 1.54 -20.63 4.90
N GLU A 28 1.01 -19.76 4.03
CA GLU A 28 1.30 -19.82 2.59
C GLU A 28 2.71 -19.35 2.28
N LEU A 29 3.18 -18.30 2.98
CA LEU A 29 4.57 -17.88 2.90
C LEU A 29 5.51 -19.03 3.26
N GLU A 30 5.27 -19.74 4.35
CA GLU A 30 6.12 -20.87 4.77
C GLU A 30 6.15 -21.98 3.72
N LYS A 31 5.01 -22.35 3.14
CA LYS A 31 4.94 -23.35 2.04
C LYS A 31 5.76 -22.92 0.82
N ILE A 32 5.75 -21.61 0.52
CA ILE A 32 6.55 -21.03 -0.58
C ILE A 32 8.02 -21.14 -0.25
N LEU A 33 8.45 -20.74 0.95
CA LEU A 33 9.86 -20.77 1.36
C LEU A 33 10.44 -22.20 1.37
N GLN A 34 9.63 -23.20 1.71
CA GLN A 34 10.01 -24.62 1.62
C GLN A 34 10.32 -25.07 0.18
N LYS A 35 9.60 -24.52 -0.80
CA LYS A 35 9.73 -24.88 -2.22
C LYS A 35 10.74 -23.99 -2.97
N GLU A 36 10.98 -22.79 -2.48
CA GLU A 36 11.77 -21.75 -3.13
C GLU A 36 13.01 -21.37 -2.30
N PRO A 37 14.06 -22.20 -2.29
CA PRO A 37 15.23 -22.01 -1.41
C PRO A 37 16.09 -20.81 -1.77
N LYS A 38 15.81 -20.11 -2.88
CA LYS A 38 16.60 -18.97 -3.38
C LYS A 38 15.90 -17.62 -3.17
N VAL A 39 14.92 -17.51 -2.28
CA VAL A 39 14.30 -16.24 -1.93
C VAL A 39 15.39 -15.29 -1.40
N LYS A 40 15.43 -14.08 -1.93
CA LYS A 40 16.43 -13.07 -1.53
C LYS A 40 15.94 -12.16 -0.43
N PHE A 41 14.68 -11.76 -0.51
CA PHE A 41 14.00 -10.96 0.50
C PHE A 41 12.50 -10.99 0.28
N ILE A 42 11.76 -10.57 1.28
CA ILE A 42 10.31 -10.36 1.24
C ILE A 42 10.04 -8.87 1.30
N TYR A 43 9.20 -8.36 0.40
CA TYR A 43 8.69 -6.99 0.45
C TYR A 43 7.24 -6.98 0.88
N LEU A 44 6.89 -6.13 1.85
CA LEU A 44 5.50 -5.93 2.23
C LEU A 44 5.25 -4.52 2.78
N ILE A 45 3.98 -4.11 2.71
CA ILE A 45 3.43 -2.92 3.36
C ILE A 45 2.46 -3.44 4.44
N PRO A 46 2.85 -3.51 5.72
CA PRO A 46 2.00 -4.11 6.75
C PRO A 46 0.85 -3.19 7.19
N ASN A 47 0.97 -1.89 6.98
CA ASN A 47 -0.03 -0.90 7.38
C ASN A 47 -0.74 -0.32 6.16
N TYR A 48 -2.08 -0.48 6.08
CA TYR A 48 -2.94 0.12 5.07
C TYR A 48 -2.40 -0.04 3.65
N GLN A 49 -2.12 -1.28 3.31
CA GLN A 49 -1.39 -1.70 2.11
C GLN A 49 -1.89 -1.01 0.84
N ASN A 50 -0.97 -0.56 0.00
CA ASN A 50 -1.25 -0.22 -1.38
C ASN A 50 -1.11 -1.49 -2.25
N PRO A 51 -2.21 -2.03 -2.83
CA PRO A 51 -3.48 -1.34 -3.15
C PRO A 51 -4.65 -1.60 -2.21
N THR A 52 -4.59 -2.58 -1.30
CA THR A 52 -5.77 -3.19 -0.67
C THR A 52 -6.38 -2.37 0.48
N GLY A 53 -5.63 -1.44 1.07
CA GLY A 53 -6.02 -0.72 2.29
C GLY A 53 -5.99 -1.59 3.56
N ILE A 54 -5.60 -2.87 3.46
CA ILE A 54 -5.58 -3.81 4.58
C ILE A 54 -4.41 -3.50 5.51
N CYS A 55 -4.66 -3.60 6.82
CA CYS A 55 -3.64 -3.52 7.87
C CYS A 55 -3.39 -4.92 8.43
N MET A 56 -2.13 -5.34 8.46
CA MET A 56 -1.73 -6.64 8.99
C MET A 56 -1.91 -6.68 10.51
N SER A 57 -2.71 -7.61 11.02
CA SER A 57 -2.98 -7.74 12.44
C SER A 57 -1.73 -8.08 13.26
N PHE A 58 -1.74 -7.73 14.55
CA PHE A 58 -0.62 -8.04 15.46
C PHE A 58 -0.27 -9.52 15.48
N GLU A 59 -1.28 -10.39 15.58
CA GLU A 59 -1.06 -11.85 15.60
C GLU A 59 -0.50 -12.36 14.28
N ARG A 60 -0.91 -11.76 13.14
CA ARG A 60 -0.35 -12.09 11.84
C ARG A 60 1.10 -11.64 11.72
N ARG A 61 1.47 -10.46 12.27
CA ARG A 61 2.87 -9.99 12.32
C ARG A 61 3.75 -10.94 13.12
N LYS A 62 3.30 -11.42 14.27
CA LYS A 62 4.04 -12.41 15.08
C LYS A 62 4.28 -13.69 14.30
N LYS A 63 3.24 -14.29 13.73
CA LYS A 63 3.37 -15.50 12.89
C LYS A 63 4.31 -15.29 11.70
N PHE A 64 4.20 -14.13 11.04
CA PHE A 64 5.08 -13.76 9.92
C PHE A 64 6.54 -13.70 10.40
N MET A 65 6.83 -13.02 11.51
CA MET A 65 8.17 -12.91 12.06
C MET A 65 8.74 -14.26 12.52
N ASP A 66 7.91 -15.16 13.06
CA ASP A 66 8.33 -16.53 13.38
C ASP A 66 8.80 -17.29 12.13
N VAL A 67 8.08 -17.16 11.02
CA VAL A 67 8.46 -17.77 9.75
C VAL A 67 9.75 -17.17 9.22
N VAL A 68 9.85 -15.87 9.05
CA VAL A 68 11.04 -15.24 8.45
C VAL A 68 12.30 -15.43 9.31
N THR A 69 12.16 -15.44 10.64
CA THR A 69 13.25 -15.71 11.57
C THR A 69 13.77 -17.15 11.44
N ARG A 70 12.88 -18.12 11.23
CA ARG A 70 13.24 -19.54 11.04
C ARG A 70 14.03 -19.77 9.75
N TYR A 71 13.65 -19.06 8.68
CA TYR A 71 14.27 -19.21 7.36
C TYR A 71 15.39 -18.21 7.07
N ASP A 72 15.73 -17.31 8.00
CA ASP A 72 16.74 -16.25 7.83
C ASP A 72 16.53 -15.38 6.58
N ILE A 73 15.29 -15.03 6.27
CA ILE A 73 14.97 -14.25 5.07
C ILE A 73 14.89 -12.76 5.41
N PRO A 74 15.68 -11.90 4.74
CA PRO A 74 15.55 -10.45 4.87
C PRO A 74 14.16 -9.95 4.48
N VAL A 75 13.66 -8.95 5.21
CA VAL A 75 12.35 -8.33 5.00
C VAL A 75 12.52 -6.86 4.72
N PHE A 76 11.88 -6.35 3.67
CA PHE A 76 11.73 -4.92 3.45
C PHE A 76 10.32 -4.51 3.91
N GLU A 77 10.24 -3.91 5.09
CA GLU A 77 9.03 -3.34 5.66
C GLU A 77 8.88 -1.90 5.17
N ASP A 78 7.99 -1.70 4.21
CA ASP A 78 7.67 -0.37 3.67
C ASP A 78 6.46 0.21 4.41
N ASN A 79 6.66 1.31 5.13
CA ASN A 79 5.63 1.90 5.99
C ASN A 79 5.29 3.35 5.62
N PRO A 80 4.74 3.62 4.43
CA PRO A 80 4.37 4.98 4.05
C PRO A 80 3.04 5.46 4.64
N TYR A 81 2.22 4.55 5.20
CA TYR A 81 0.84 4.86 5.62
C TYR A 81 0.58 4.63 7.11
N GLY A 82 1.53 4.13 7.89
CA GLY A 82 1.32 3.73 9.28
C GLY A 82 0.73 4.83 10.17
N ASP A 83 1.17 6.07 9.96
CA ASP A 83 0.67 7.22 10.72
C ASP A 83 -0.73 7.69 10.27
N LEU A 84 -1.20 7.25 9.10
CA LEU A 84 -2.54 7.58 8.57
C LEU A 84 -3.59 6.57 9.06
N ARG A 85 -3.67 6.37 10.37
CA ARG A 85 -4.63 5.50 11.04
C ARG A 85 -5.88 6.28 11.44
N PHE A 86 -7.05 5.78 11.02
CA PHE A 86 -8.34 6.40 11.32
C PHE A 86 -9.03 5.72 12.50
N GLU A 87 -8.87 4.41 12.61
CA GLU A 87 -9.54 3.56 13.58
C GLU A 87 -8.61 2.51 14.17
N GLY A 88 -8.99 1.94 15.31
CA GLY A 88 -8.24 0.90 16.00
C GLY A 88 -7.01 1.45 16.73
N GLU A 89 -6.14 0.54 17.15
CA GLU A 89 -4.91 0.85 17.89
C GLU A 89 -3.68 0.79 16.97
N GLU A 90 -2.62 1.46 17.38
CA GLU A 90 -1.33 1.34 16.72
C GLU A 90 -0.76 -0.07 16.87
N ILE A 91 -0.30 -0.64 15.78
CA ILE A 91 0.31 -1.96 15.78
C ILE A 91 1.81 -1.81 15.57
N ALA A 92 2.57 -2.34 16.52
CA ALA A 92 4.04 -2.28 16.49
C ALA A 92 4.60 -2.78 15.15
N PRO A 93 5.60 -2.08 14.56
CA PRO A 93 6.20 -2.47 13.29
C PRO A 93 6.99 -3.78 13.41
N LEU A 94 7.18 -4.48 12.29
CA LEU A 94 7.89 -5.76 12.25
C LEU A 94 9.33 -5.63 12.78
N ILE A 95 10.00 -4.52 12.48
CA ILE A 95 11.36 -4.26 12.96
C ILE A 95 11.46 -4.30 14.49
N SER A 96 10.42 -3.94 15.23
CA SER A 96 10.40 -3.99 16.69
C SER A 96 10.25 -5.42 17.26
N MET A 97 9.86 -6.37 16.40
CA MET A 97 9.66 -7.78 16.74
C MET A 97 10.78 -8.68 16.20
N ASP A 98 11.84 -8.11 15.67
CA ASP A 98 12.88 -8.80 14.91
C ASP A 98 14.12 -9.14 15.78
N PRO A 99 14.25 -10.37 16.28
CA PRO A 99 15.38 -10.77 17.11
C PRO A 99 16.69 -11.00 16.32
N LYS A 100 16.63 -11.07 15.00
CA LYS A 100 17.77 -11.37 14.13
C LYS A 100 18.23 -10.20 13.26
N HIS A 101 17.58 -9.04 13.39
CA HIS A 101 17.87 -7.86 12.58
C HIS A 101 17.77 -8.11 11.05
N LEU A 102 16.75 -8.86 10.65
CA LEU A 102 16.44 -9.17 9.26
C LEU A 102 15.62 -8.08 8.56
N VAL A 103 14.92 -7.25 9.35
CA VAL A 103 14.00 -6.23 8.82
C VAL A 103 14.76 -4.97 8.45
N ILE A 104 14.53 -4.52 7.21
CA ILE A 104 14.87 -3.18 6.71
C ILE A 104 13.58 -2.38 6.73
N TYR A 105 13.48 -1.39 7.61
CA TYR A 105 12.30 -0.54 7.73
C TYR A 105 12.45 0.73 6.91
N SER A 106 11.40 1.10 6.19
CA SER A 106 11.31 2.36 5.43
C SER A 106 10.13 3.20 5.88
N GLY A 107 10.38 4.47 6.16
CA GLY A 107 9.35 5.47 6.41
C GLY A 107 9.53 6.70 5.52
N THR A 108 8.48 7.50 5.35
CA THR A 108 8.51 8.67 4.46
C THR A 108 7.58 9.79 4.92
N PHE A 109 7.97 11.03 4.67
CA PHE A 109 7.11 12.21 4.85
C PHE A 109 6.14 12.45 3.67
N SER A 110 6.22 11.65 2.61
CA SER A 110 5.43 11.85 1.39
C SER A 110 3.92 11.74 1.59
N LYS A 111 3.46 11.04 2.63
CA LYS A 111 2.02 10.80 2.87
C LYS A 111 1.49 11.56 4.08
N THR A 112 2.36 11.89 5.00
CA THR A 112 2.03 12.58 6.24
C THR A 112 2.25 14.10 6.17
N LEU A 113 3.20 14.56 5.33
CA LEU A 113 3.51 15.97 5.19
C LEU A 113 3.38 16.43 3.74
N CYS A 114 4.36 16.10 2.89
CA CYS A 114 4.37 16.59 1.50
C CYS A 114 5.19 15.64 0.59
N PRO A 115 4.58 15.09 -0.47
CA PRO A 115 5.30 14.22 -1.40
C PRO A 115 6.38 14.95 -2.19
N GLY A 116 6.27 16.25 -2.39
CA GLY A 116 7.25 17.08 -3.09
C GLY A 116 8.58 17.24 -2.35
N MET A 117 8.61 17.04 -1.04
CA MET A 117 9.83 17.10 -0.23
C MET A 117 10.83 15.98 -0.57
N ARG A 118 10.39 14.88 -1.15
CA ARG A 118 11.25 13.75 -1.54
C ARG A 118 12.12 13.23 -0.39
N LEU A 119 11.58 13.20 0.83
CA LEU A 119 12.29 12.81 2.03
C LEU A 119 11.71 11.51 2.61
N ALA A 120 12.60 10.56 2.85
CA ALA A 120 12.33 9.26 3.46
C ALA A 120 13.52 8.85 4.34
N TRP A 121 13.33 7.83 5.17
CA TRP A 121 14.39 7.26 5.99
C TRP A 121 14.36 5.73 5.95
N LEU A 122 15.51 5.15 6.25
CA LEU A 122 15.69 3.71 6.38
C LEU A 122 16.29 3.38 7.74
N VAL A 123 15.88 2.26 8.31
CA VAL A 123 16.47 1.68 9.51
C VAL A 123 16.78 0.21 9.23
N ALA A 124 18.02 -0.19 9.40
CA ALA A 124 18.48 -1.56 9.24
C ALA A 124 19.76 -1.81 10.03
N ARG A 125 20.24 -3.04 10.08
CA ARG A 125 21.53 -3.36 10.69
C ARG A 125 22.70 -2.69 9.93
N ASP A 126 23.79 -2.44 10.63
CA ASP A 126 24.92 -1.62 10.14
C ASP A 126 25.55 -2.07 8.84
N ASP A 127 25.68 -3.37 8.61
CA ASP A 127 26.27 -3.89 7.36
C ASP A 127 25.39 -3.62 6.14
N ILE A 128 24.07 -3.66 6.30
CA ILE A 128 23.10 -3.27 5.27
C ILE A 128 23.16 -1.74 5.05
N MET A 129 23.12 -0.96 6.14
CA MET A 129 23.17 0.51 6.05
C MET A 129 24.43 0.98 5.32
N LYS A 130 25.60 0.39 5.59
CA LYS A 130 26.85 0.70 4.86
C LYS A 130 26.75 0.45 3.35
N GLN A 131 26.03 -0.57 2.91
CA GLN A 131 25.81 -0.81 1.48
C GLN A 131 24.81 0.19 0.89
N LEU A 132 23.73 0.50 1.62
CA LEU A 132 22.75 1.49 1.19
C LEU A 132 23.36 2.88 1.06
N ASP A 133 24.25 3.29 1.97
CA ASP A 133 25.00 4.54 1.89
C ASP A 133 25.85 4.63 0.62
N ARG A 134 26.55 3.52 0.27
CA ARG A 134 27.33 3.46 -0.97
C ARG A 134 26.46 3.59 -2.22
N VAL A 135 25.30 2.89 -2.24
CA VAL A 135 24.33 2.99 -3.34
C VAL A 135 23.76 4.40 -3.42
N LYS A 136 23.35 4.98 -2.28
CA LYS A 136 22.84 6.36 -2.20
C LYS A 136 23.88 7.35 -2.72
N GLY A 137 25.13 7.26 -2.25
CA GLY A 137 26.22 8.12 -2.68
C GLY A 137 26.53 8.03 -4.18
N SER A 138 26.32 6.85 -4.80
CA SER A 138 26.52 6.69 -6.25
C SER A 138 25.27 7.06 -7.08
N THR A 139 24.09 7.13 -6.48
CA THR A 139 22.83 7.44 -7.18
C THR A 139 22.58 8.94 -7.28
N ASP A 140 22.61 9.65 -6.17
CA ASP A 140 22.27 11.09 -6.10
C ASP A 140 23.10 11.87 -5.05
N LEU A 141 24.17 11.25 -4.53
CA LEU A 141 25.05 11.77 -3.47
C LEU A 141 24.33 11.90 -2.12
N ALA A 142 23.32 12.73 -2.04
CA ALA A 142 22.55 12.97 -0.81
C ALA A 142 21.17 13.55 -1.11
N THR A 143 20.24 13.34 -0.21
CA THR A 143 18.97 14.09 -0.19
C THR A 143 19.26 15.56 0.05
N PRO A 144 18.59 16.53 -0.65
CA PRO A 144 18.84 17.96 -0.50
C PRO A 144 18.77 18.40 0.96
N SER A 145 19.84 19.05 1.43
CA SER A 145 19.95 19.48 2.83
C SER A 145 18.95 20.59 3.21
N VAL A 146 18.50 21.38 2.23
CA VAL A 146 17.44 22.40 2.44
C VAL A 146 16.16 21.70 2.86
N THR A 147 15.70 20.72 2.10
CA THR A 147 14.49 19.95 2.42
C THR A 147 14.57 19.27 3.78
N GLN A 148 15.73 18.67 4.12
CA GLN A 148 15.93 18.06 5.43
C GLN A 148 15.77 19.07 6.56
N ARG A 149 16.34 20.28 6.40
CA ARG A 149 16.23 21.36 7.39
C ARG A 149 14.80 21.92 7.49
N GLU A 150 14.11 22.08 6.37
CA GLU A 150 12.71 22.52 6.35
C GLU A 150 11.82 21.55 7.13
N VAL A 151 11.93 20.26 6.89
CA VAL A 151 11.16 19.24 7.62
C VAL A 151 11.55 19.23 9.11
N ALA A 152 12.83 19.28 9.43
CA ALA A 152 13.30 19.33 10.83
C ALA A 152 12.77 20.60 11.55
N MET A 153 12.80 21.76 10.89
CA MET A 153 12.24 23.01 11.44
C MET A 153 10.72 22.92 11.62
N TYR A 154 10.01 22.31 10.67
CA TYR A 154 8.58 22.09 10.79
C TYR A 154 8.25 21.23 12.02
N MET A 155 8.90 20.06 12.16
CA MET A 155 8.69 19.16 13.29
C MET A 155 9.10 19.77 14.64
N THR A 156 10.04 20.72 14.65
CA THR A 156 10.52 21.37 15.90
C THR A 156 9.62 22.54 16.31
N ASN A 157 9.09 23.30 15.36
CA ASN A 157 8.43 24.59 15.64
C ASN A 157 6.92 24.54 15.47
N TYR A 158 6.37 23.49 14.90
CA TYR A 158 4.94 23.33 14.64
C TYR A 158 4.44 22.00 15.18
N ASP A 159 3.14 21.87 15.36
CA ASP A 159 2.47 20.66 15.81
C ASP A 159 2.32 19.65 14.64
N PHE A 160 3.39 18.89 14.39
CA PHE A 160 3.39 17.86 13.35
C PHE A 160 2.38 16.75 13.64
N GLU A 161 2.26 16.32 14.92
CA GLU A 161 1.33 15.27 15.30
C GLU A 161 -0.13 15.71 15.11
N GLY A 162 -0.46 16.93 15.51
CA GLY A 162 -1.77 17.52 15.27
C GLY A 162 -2.10 17.62 13.78
N HIS A 163 -1.12 18.00 12.94
CA HIS A 163 -1.27 17.99 11.48
C HIS A 163 -1.58 16.58 10.93
N VAL A 164 -0.89 15.55 11.40
CA VAL A 164 -1.16 14.16 10.99
C VAL A 164 -2.57 13.73 11.43
N GLN A 165 -2.99 14.10 12.65
CA GLN A 165 -4.35 13.81 13.13
C GLN A 165 -5.42 14.53 12.31
N ASP A 166 -5.18 15.78 11.88
CA ASP A 166 -6.09 16.49 10.97
C ASP A 166 -6.22 15.78 9.63
N ASN A 167 -5.10 15.32 9.06
CA ASN A 167 -5.11 14.49 7.86
C ASN A 167 -5.90 13.18 8.07
N CYS A 168 -5.73 12.53 9.20
CA CYS A 168 -6.47 11.31 9.54
C CYS A 168 -7.97 11.57 9.60
N ARG A 169 -8.42 12.67 10.24
CA ARG A 169 -9.84 13.06 10.29
C ARG A 169 -10.41 13.32 8.90
N LEU A 170 -9.68 14.09 8.08
CA LEU A 170 -10.08 14.42 6.72
C LEU A 170 -10.20 13.15 5.84
N TYR A 171 -9.19 12.28 5.90
CA TYR A 171 -9.18 11.06 5.07
C TYR A 171 -10.18 10.02 5.55
N ALA A 172 -10.45 9.93 6.86
CA ALA A 172 -11.51 9.09 7.41
C ALA A 172 -12.88 9.52 6.85
N HIS A 173 -13.17 10.83 6.89
CA HIS A 173 -14.40 11.39 6.32
C HIS A 173 -14.53 11.06 4.83
N ARG A 174 -13.49 11.31 4.04
CA ARG A 174 -13.48 11.04 2.59
C ARG A 174 -13.60 9.56 2.26
N ARG A 175 -12.98 8.67 3.06
CA ARG A 175 -13.17 7.23 2.98
C ARG A 175 -14.66 6.87 3.17
N ASP A 176 -15.30 7.42 4.20
CA ASP A 176 -16.69 7.16 4.51
C ASP A 176 -17.62 7.62 3.38
N VAL A 177 -17.39 8.81 2.84
CA VAL A 177 -18.15 9.31 1.67
C VAL A 177 -18.02 8.34 0.49
N MET A 178 -16.80 7.90 0.17
CA MET A 178 -16.58 6.96 -0.93
C MET A 178 -17.20 5.59 -0.67
N CYS A 179 -17.01 5.01 0.51
CA CYS A 179 -17.57 3.70 0.85
C CYS A 179 -19.11 3.74 0.85
N ASN A 180 -19.71 4.76 1.45
CA ASN A 180 -21.16 4.93 1.45
C ASN A 180 -21.74 5.08 0.02
N ALA A 181 -21.04 5.79 -0.85
CA ALA A 181 -21.44 5.92 -2.25
C ALA A 181 -21.32 4.58 -2.99
N ILE A 182 -20.27 3.80 -2.74
CA ILE A 182 -20.10 2.46 -3.32
C ILE A 182 -21.21 1.54 -2.84
N ASP A 183 -21.49 1.46 -1.54
CA ASP A 183 -22.53 0.62 -0.95
C ASP A 183 -23.93 0.99 -1.49
N LYS A 184 -24.15 2.28 -1.77
CA LYS A 184 -25.43 2.79 -2.31
C LYS A 184 -25.63 2.46 -3.79
N TYR A 185 -24.59 2.49 -4.61
CA TYR A 185 -24.72 2.51 -6.05
C TYR A 185 -24.20 1.27 -6.77
N PHE A 186 -23.14 0.63 -6.27
CA PHE A 186 -22.52 -0.51 -6.96
C PHE A 186 -23.43 -1.73 -7.00
N PRO A 187 -23.33 -2.56 -8.04
CA PRO A 187 -23.97 -3.87 -8.06
C PRO A 187 -23.48 -4.75 -6.91
N ALA A 188 -24.39 -5.56 -6.34
CA ALA A 188 -24.11 -6.37 -5.14
C ALA A 188 -23.00 -7.43 -5.34
N GLU A 189 -22.73 -7.83 -6.56
CA GLU A 189 -21.66 -8.75 -6.92
C GLU A 189 -20.26 -8.13 -6.94
N VAL A 190 -20.16 -6.80 -6.87
CA VAL A 190 -18.89 -6.06 -6.80
C VAL A 190 -18.53 -5.82 -5.34
N LYS A 191 -17.39 -6.34 -4.90
CA LYS A 191 -16.93 -6.23 -3.52
C LYS A 191 -15.87 -5.14 -3.37
N HIS A 192 -15.75 -4.60 -2.17
CA HIS A 192 -14.67 -3.66 -1.86
C HIS A 192 -14.14 -3.84 -0.44
N THR A 193 -12.93 -3.37 -0.18
CA THR A 193 -12.37 -3.27 1.17
C THR A 193 -12.93 -2.04 1.89
N TYR A 194 -12.94 -2.11 3.23
CA TYR A 194 -13.22 -0.95 4.10
C TYR A 194 -11.93 -0.64 4.89
N PRO A 195 -11.08 0.29 4.41
CA PRO A 195 -9.79 0.56 5.05
C PRO A 195 -9.95 1.38 6.33
N HIS A 196 -9.25 0.98 7.40
CA HIS A 196 -9.18 1.70 8.67
C HIS A 196 -8.05 2.75 8.72
N GLY A 197 -7.46 3.05 7.57
CA GLY A 197 -6.37 4.00 7.40
C GLY A 197 -5.84 4.02 5.97
N GLY A 198 -4.78 4.79 5.73
CA GLY A 198 -4.14 4.92 4.43
C GLY A 198 -4.93 5.80 3.45
N LEU A 199 -4.85 5.48 2.16
CA LEU A 199 -5.37 6.35 1.10
C LEU A 199 -6.18 5.59 0.04
N PHE A 200 -6.27 4.25 0.12
CA PHE A 200 -6.73 3.41 -0.98
C PHE A 200 -7.86 2.47 -0.57
N LEU A 201 -8.75 2.27 -1.51
CA LEU A 201 -9.81 1.29 -1.47
C LEU A 201 -9.64 0.33 -2.64
N TRP A 202 -9.80 -0.97 -2.37
CA TRP A 202 -9.64 -2.04 -3.34
C TRP A 202 -10.98 -2.62 -3.72
N VAL A 203 -11.25 -2.69 -5.01
CA VAL A 203 -12.51 -3.21 -5.54
C VAL A 203 -12.26 -4.51 -6.27
N GLU A 204 -13.10 -5.50 -6.00
CA GLU A 204 -13.12 -6.82 -6.65
C GLU A 204 -14.36 -6.96 -7.53
N LEU A 205 -14.14 -7.13 -8.82
CA LEU A 205 -15.16 -7.48 -9.80
C LEU A 205 -15.45 -8.99 -9.76
N PRO A 206 -16.61 -9.43 -10.25
CA PRO A 206 -16.90 -10.85 -10.46
C PRO A 206 -15.79 -11.57 -11.23
N GLU A 207 -15.62 -12.85 -10.93
CA GLU A 207 -14.63 -13.68 -11.60
C GLU A 207 -14.81 -13.65 -13.13
N GLY A 208 -13.69 -13.63 -13.84
CA GLY A 208 -13.67 -13.51 -15.30
C GLY A 208 -13.78 -12.06 -15.83
N CYS A 209 -14.08 -11.06 -14.99
CA CYS A 209 -14.04 -9.65 -15.40
C CYS A 209 -12.61 -9.16 -15.56
N ASP A 210 -12.43 -8.16 -16.45
CA ASP A 210 -11.15 -7.48 -16.65
C ASP A 210 -11.32 -5.97 -16.36
N SER A 211 -10.61 -5.47 -15.38
CA SER A 211 -10.65 -4.06 -15.01
C SER A 211 -10.07 -3.13 -16.08
N ARG A 212 -9.23 -3.63 -16.99
CA ARG A 212 -8.77 -2.84 -18.16
C ARG A 212 -9.85 -2.69 -19.20
N ASP A 213 -10.73 -3.67 -19.37
CA ASP A 213 -11.87 -3.54 -20.27
C ASP A 213 -12.91 -2.60 -19.67
N LEU A 214 -13.25 -2.75 -18.39
CA LEU A 214 -14.10 -1.78 -17.67
C LEU A 214 -13.54 -0.35 -17.75
N PHE A 215 -12.22 -0.18 -17.74
CA PHE A 215 -11.58 1.15 -17.79
C PHE A 215 -11.98 1.95 -19.04
N LYS A 216 -12.25 1.29 -20.17
CA LYS A 216 -12.71 1.93 -21.41
C LYS A 216 -14.08 2.59 -21.20
N TYR A 217 -15.01 1.91 -20.54
CA TYR A 217 -16.33 2.45 -20.18
C TYR A 217 -16.23 3.57 -19.15
N ALA A 218 -15.33 3.42 -18.16
CA ALA A 218 -15.13 4.44 -17.13
C ALA A 218 -14.60 5.76 -17.70
N ILE A 219 -13.66 5.73 -18.64
CA ILE A 219 -13.15 6.93 -19.33
C ILE A 219 -14.27 7.68 -20.07
N GLU A 220 -15.16 6.97 -20.73
CA GLU A 220 -16.31 7.60 -21.43
C GLU A 220 -17.22 8.35 -20.44
N LYS A 221 -17.33 7.87 -19.21
CA LYS A 221 -18.02 8.53 -18.09
C LYS A 221 -17.16 9.55 -17.35
N LYS A 222 -15.93 9.84 -17.82
CA LYS A 222 -14.98 10.79 -17.21
C LYS A 222 -14.53 10.39 -15.81
N VAL A 223 -14.39 9.08 -15.55
CA VAL A 223 -13.86 8.53 -14.31
C VAL A 223 -12.63 7.69 -14.63
N VAL A 224 -11.62 7.79 -13.77
CA VAL A 224 -10.39 7.00 -13.86
C VAL A 224 -10.08 6.30 -12.54
N TYR A 225 -9.47 5.14 -12.63
CA TYR A 225 -8.99 4.36 -11.50
C TYR A 225 -7.67 3.65 -11.89
N VAL A 226 -7.06 2.93 -10.98
CA VAL A 226 -5.85 2.14 -11.32
C VAL A 226 -6.26 0.67 -11.49
N PRO A 227 -6.15 0.10 -12.72
CA PRO A 227 -6.38 -1.33 -12.95
C PRO A 227 -5.49 -2.19 -12.06
N GLY A 228 -6.04 -3.31 -11.58
CA GLY A 228 -5.41 -4.13 -10.55
C GLY A 228 -4.28 -5.02 -11.03
N ASP A 229 -4.23 -5.35 -12.32
CA ASP A 229 -3.20 -6.22 -12.91
C ASP A 229 -1.77 -5.73 -12.67
N ALA A 230 -1.57 -4.41 -12.54
CA ALA A 230 -0.27 -3.81 -12.20
C ALA A 230 0.27 -4.21 -10.80
N PHE A 231 -0.58 -4.81 -9.95
CA PHE A 231 -0.20 -5.27 -8.61
C PHE A 231 0.01 -6.79 -8.54
N PHE A 232 -0.25 -7.51 -9.62
CA PHE A 232 -0.10 -8.95 -9.75
C PHE A 232 0.94 -9.32 -10.81
N PRO A 233 2.24 -9.29 -10.46
CA PRO A 233 3.32 -9.48 -11.45
C PRO A 233 3.43 -10.93 -11.94
N VAL A 234 2.80 -11.90 -11.28
CA VAL A 234 2.88 -13.33 -11.60
C VAL A 234 1.53 -13.90 -12.02
N SER A 235 0.50 -13.78 -11.17
CA SER A 235 -0.82 -14.36 -11.44
C SER A 235 -1.59 -13.62 -12.52
N GLY A 236 -1.28 -12.35 -12.75
CA GLY A 236 -1.95 -11.51 -13.75
C GLY A 236 -3.45 -11.36 -13.51
N LYS A 237 -3.91 -11.43 -12.25
CA LYS A 237 -5.31 -11.22 -11.91
C LYS A 237 -5.81 -9.88 -12.42
N ARG A 238 -6.97 -9.85 -13.07
CA ARG A 238 -7.49 -8.67 -13.77
C ARG A 238 -8.82 -8.16 -13.23
N ASN A 239 -9.47 -8.94 -12.37
CA ASN A 239 -10.78 -8.59 -11.82
C ASN A 239 -10.71 -7.63 -10.62
N PHE A 240 -9.67 -6.82 -10.52
CA PHE A 240 -9.48 -5.87 -9.42
C PHE A 240 -9.14 -4.47 -9.95
N PHE A 241 -9.48 -3.45 -9.15
CA PHE A 241 -8.98 -2.09 -9.36
C PHE A 241 -8.88 -1.31 -8.05
N ARG A 242 -8.04 -0.28 -8.06
CA ARG A 242 -7.81 0.59 -6.91
C ARG A 242 -8.45 1.95 -7.09
N LEU A 243 -9.20 2.39 -6.08
CA LEU A 243 -9.66 3.76 -5.90
C LEU A 243 -8.78 4.50 -4.88
N ASN A 244 -8.82 5.83 -4.93
CA ASN A 244 -8.12 6.71 -3.99
C ASN A 244 -9.12 7.77 -3.50
N TYR A 245 -9.28 7.90 -2.18
CA TYR A 245 -10.19 8.85 -1.56
C TYR A 245 -9.53 10.10 -0.98
N SER A 246 -8.21 10.25 -1.15
CA SER A 246 -7.46 11.28 -0.41
C SER A 246 -7.56 12.70 -0.98
N TYR A 247 -8.16 12.91 -2.15
CA TYR A 247 -8.04 14.19 -2.84
C TYR A 247 -9.37 14.88 -3.18
N THR A 248 -10.37 14.14 -3.62
CA THR A 248 -11.62 14.73 -4.15
C THR A 248 -12.57 15.20 -3.04
N GLU A 249 -13.34 16.25 -3.32
CA GLU A 249 -14.43 16.75 -2.47
C GLU A 249 -15.62 15.77 -2.49
N ASP A 250 -16.51 15.87 -1.50
CA ASP A 250 -17.56 14.88 -1.24
C ASP A 250 -18.53 14.71 -2.43
N ASP A 251 -19.01 15.83 -3.00
CA ASP A 251 -19.91 15.85 -4.15
C ASP A 251 -19.27 15.26 -5.41
N VAL A 252 -18.00 15.56 -5.62
CA VAL A 252 -17.21 15.02 -6.75
C VAL A 252 -16.99 13.52 -6.56
N THR A 253 -16.76 13.07 -5.33
CA THR A 253 -16.60 11.66 -4.98
C THR A 253 -17.90 10.90 -5.24
N GLU A 254 -19.04 11.37 -4.72
CA GLU A 254 -20.33 10.72 -4.91
C GLU A 254 -20.72 10.65 -6.39
N GLU A 255 -20.54 11.75 -7.13
CA GLU A 255 -20.80 11.78 -8.58
C GLU A 255 -19.86 10.87 -9.35
N GLY A 256 -18.57 10.84 -9.00
CA GLY A 256 -17.60 9.93 -9.58
C GLY A 256 -17.97 8.45 -9.40
N ILE A 257 -18.39 8.05 -8.20
CA ILE A 257 -18.86 6.69 -7.92
C ILE A 257 -20.16 6.38 -8.68
N ARG A 258 -21.10 7.34 -8.79
CA ARG A 258 -22.30 7.17 -9.59
C ARG A 258 -22.00 6.90 -11.05
N ARG A 259 -21.09 7.67 -11.66
CA ARG A 259 -20.64 7.48 -13.05
C ARG A 259 -19.89 6.16 -13.24
N LEU A 260 -19.05 5.79 -12.28
CA LEU A 260 -18.37 4.50 -12.31
C LEU A 260 -19.36 3.34 -12.23
N THR A 261 -20.45 3.51 -11.48
CA THR A 261 -21.56 2.55 -11.42
C THR A 261 -22.25 2.37 -12.76
N GLU A 262 -22.47 3.45 -13.51
CA GLU A 262 -23.04 3.37 -14.86
C GLU A 262 -22.11 2.57 -15.78
N ALA A 263 -20.81 2.87 -15.76
CA ALA A 263 -19.80 2.14 -16.52
C ALA A 263 -19.75 0.65 -16.15
N LEU A 264 -19.84 0.33 -14.84
CA LEU A 264 -19.90 -1.04 -14.33
C LEU A 264 -21.11 -1.80 -14.90
N LYS A 265 -22.32 -1.19 -14.83
CA LYS A 265 -23.56 -1.80 -15.34
C LYS A 265 -23.50 -2.05 -16.84
N GLU A 266 -23.02 -1.07 -17.61
CA GLU A 266 -22.82 -1.20 -19.06
C GLU A 266 -21.82 -2.33 -19.40
N TYR A 267 -20.70 -2.36 -18.71
CA TYR A 267 -19.68 -3.39 -18.89
C TYR A 267 -20.20 -4.79 -18.55
N LEU A 268 -20.86 -4.95 -17.40
CA LEU A 268 -21.40 -6.25 -16.96
C LEU A 268 -22.52 -6.74 -17.90
N ALA A 269 -23.35 -5.82 -18.43
CA ALA A 269 -24.40 -6.16 -19.38
C ALA A 269 -23.86 -6.53 -20.79
N SER A 270 -22.65 -6.12 -21.14
CA SER A 270 -22.01 -6.41 -22.43
C SER A 270 -21.31 -7.78 -22.48
N ARG A 271 -21.32 -8.51 -21.39
CA ARG A 271 -20.66 -9.82 -21.22
C ARG A 271 -21.65 -10.96 -21.30
#